data_eeafcd08489c8b134f62c6281ea6d29b
#
_entry.id   eeafcd08489c8b134f62c6281ea6d29b
#
_cell.length_a   1.000
_cell.length_b   1.000
_cell.length_c   1.000
_cell.angle_alpha   90.00
_cell.angle_beta   90.00
_cell.angle_gamma   90.00
#
_symmetry.space_group_name_H-M   'P 1'
#
loop_
_entity.id
_entity.type
_entity.pdbx_description
1 polymer ?
#
loop_
_entity_poly.entity_id
_entity_poly.type
_entity_poly.pdbx_seq_one_letter_code
_entity_poly.pdbx_strand_id
1 'polypeptide(L)'
;MTGSELQALLREKWGCSYDVQLRRLGGRVVLLVMWRYLEQPSFPLTEAEYLARLESVMAHLQAWGVWETVRREIEATRQKPRIGKAVAIPLNLQGVGERACEWLL
;
A
#
# COMPACT_ATOMS: atom_id res chain seq x y z
N MET A 1 -9.43 11.88 -2.85
CA MET A 1 -8.92 10.58 -2.39
C MET A 1 -7.83 10.78 -1.37
N THR A 2 -7.89 10.02 -0.29
CA THR A 2 -7.07 10.27 0.89
C THR A 2 -6.54 8.95 1.45
N GLY A 3 -5.58 9.05 2.38
CA GLY A 3 -5.10 7.90 3.12
C GLY A 3 -6.20 7.19 3.90
N SER A 4 -7.20 7.94 4.34
CA SER A 4 -8.36 7.36 5.02
C SER A 4 -9.15 6.42 4.12
N GLU A 5 -9.23 6.70 2.82
CA GLU A 5 -9.88 5.81 1.86
C GLU A 5 -9.12 4.50 1.72
N LEU A 6 -7.79 4.57 1.70
CA LEU A 6 -6.96 3.38 1.65
C LEU A 6 -7.13 2.56 2.93
N GLN A 7 -7.13 3.20 4.09
CA GLN A 7 -7.38 2.53 5.37
C GLN A 7 -8.74 1.84 5.37
N ALA A 8 -9.79 2.54 4.91
CA ALA A 8 -11.13 1.96 4.85
C ALA A 8 -11.17 0.73 3.94
N LEU A 9 -10.48 0.78 2.82
CA LEU A 9 -10.41 -0.35 1.90
C LEU A 9 -9.74 -1.55 2.56
N LEU A 10 -8.63 -1.34 3.27
CA LEU A 10 -7.91 -2.41 3.97
C LEU A 10 -8.77 -3.04 5.06
N ARG A 11 -9.44 -2.21 5.84
CA ARG A 11 -10.32 -2.70 6.92
C ARG A 11 -11.53 -3.42 6.39
N GLU A 12 -12.11 -2.93 5.30
CA GLU A 12 -13.25 -3.58 4.66
C GLU A 12 -12.86 -4.94 4.09
N LYS A 13 -11.68 -5.04 3.50
CA LYS A 13 -11.21 -6.30 2.90
C LYS A 13 -10.79 -7.32 3.95
N TRP A 14 -10.00 -6.91 4.94
CA TRP A 14 -9.36 -7.84 5.88
C TRP A 14 -9.70 -7.59 7.35
N GLY A 15 -10.41 -6.53 7.66
CA GLY A 15 -10.82 -6.22 9.03
C GLY A 15 -9.77 -5.53 9.88
N CYS A 16 -8.60 -5.22 9.33
CA CYS A 16 -7.50 -4.58 10.06
C CYS A 16 -6.88 -3.48 9.23
N SER A 17 -6.30 -2.49 9.91
CA SER A 17 -5.56 -1.39 9.27
C SER A 17 -4.11 -1.83 9.05
N TYR A 18 -3.88 -2.66 8.05
CA TYR A 18 -2.55 -3.18 7.74
C TYR A 18 -1.61 -2.07 7.26
N ASP A 19 -0.34 -2.18 7.61
CA ASP A 19 0.69 -1.29 7.11
C ASP A 19 0.90 -1.53 5.61
N VAL A 20 1.21 -0.46 4.89
CA VAL A 20 1.38 -0.52 3.44
C VAL A 20 2.69 0.16 3.08
N GLN A 21 3.45 -0.44 2.19
CA GLN A 21 4.72 0.10 1.74
C GLN A 21 4.82 0.01 0.22
N LEU A 22 5.48 1.01 -0.37
CA LEU A 22 5.86 0.95 -1.77
C LEU A 22 7.31 0.51 -1.83
N ARG A 23 7.59 -0.51 -2.64
CA ARG A 23 8.92 -1.06 -2.78
C ARG A 23 9.29 -1.29 -4.22
N ARG A 24 10.58 -1.18 -4.49
CA ARG A 24 11.14 -1.51 -5.79
C ARG A 24 11.81 -2.87 -5.67
N LEU A 25 11.27 -3.85 -6.38
CA LEU A 25 11.77 -5.23 -6.38
C LEU A 25 12.09 -5.64 -7.81
N GLY A 26 13.35 -5.96 -8.08
CA GLY A 26 13.75 -6.47 -9.39
C GLY A 26 13.40 -5.53 -10.55
N GLY A 27 13.53 -4.23 -10.35
CA GLY A 27 13.21 -3.25 -11.38
C GLY A 27 11.73 -2.90 -11.51
N ARG A 28 10.88 -3.49 -10.67
CA ARG A 28 9.45 -3.22 -10.66
C ARG A 28 9.05 -2.56 -9.34
N VAL A 29 8.03 -1.72 -9.41
CA VAL A 29 7.43 -1.13 -8.22
C VAL A 29 6.26 -1.99 -7.79
N VAL A 30 6.22 -2.33 -6.52
CA VAL A 30 5.12 -3.11 -5.95
C VAL A 30 4.58 -2.43 -4.71
N LEU A 31 3.28 -2.56 -4.50
CA LEU A 31 2.64 -2.17 -3.25
C LEU A 31 2.60 -3.40 -2.37
N LEU A 32 3.20 -3.30 -1.19
CA LEU A 32 3.21 -4.39 -0.23
C LEU A 32 2.24 -4.07 0.90
N VAL A 33 1.28 -4.96 1.14
CA VAL A 33 0.42 -4.90 2.31
C VAL A 33 1.06 -5.81 3.35
N MET A 34 1.63 -5.21 4.37
CA MET A 34 2.39 -5.92 5.39
C MET A 34 1.45 -6.57 6.40
N TRP A 35 1.99 -7.48 7.19
CA TRP A 35 1.20 -8.23 8.19
C TRP A 35 1.03 -7.47 9.51
N ARG A 36 1.74 -6.38 9.73
CA ARG A 36 1.57 -5.53 10.91
C ARG A 36 0.41 -4.58 10.69
N TYR A 37 -0.33 -4.30 11.76
CA TYR A 37 -1.52 -3.45 11.66
C TYR A 37 -1.67 -2.52 12.86
N LEU A 38 -2.33 -1.39 12.62
CA LEU A 38 -2.48 -0.30 13.61
C LEU A 38 -3.10 -0.77 14.92
N GLU A 39 -4.09 -1.64 14.86
CA GLU A 39 -4.78 -2.16 16.04
C GLU A 39 -3.93 -3.10 16.89
N GLN A 40 -2.79 -3.52 16.39
CA GLN A 40 -1.88 -4.41 17.10
C GLN A 40 -1.10 -3.62 18.17
N PRO A 41 -1.06 -4.09 19.42
CA PRO A 41 -0.37 -3.34 20.49
C PRO A 41 1.10 -3.07 20.22
N SER A 42 1.77 -3.95 19.49
CA SER A 42 3.20 -3.81 19.16
C SER A 42 3.47 -3.01 17.90
N PHE A 43 2.44 -2.41 17.30
CA PHE A 43 2.63 -1.65 16.08
C PHE A 43 3.52 -0.43 16.35
N PRO A 44 4.60 -0.21 15.54
CA PRO A 44 5.61 0.80 15.85
C PRO A 44 5.19 2.23 15.57
N LEU A 45 4.09 2.45 14.87
CA LEU A 45 3.63 3.78 14.49
C LEU A 45 2.42 4.20 15.32
N THR A 46 2.31 5.50 15.60
CA THR A 46 1.08 6.07 16.12
C THR A 46 0.04 6.11 15.00
N GLU A 47 -1.23 6.34 15.36
CA GLU A 47 -2.29 6.49 14.37
C GLU A 47 -1.98 7.62 13.40
N ALA A 48 -1.50 8.76 13.91
CA ALA A 48 -1.14 9.91 13.06
C ALA A 48 -0.01 9.57 12.10
N GLU A 49 1.01 8.84 12.57
CA GLU A 49 2.12 8.43 11.72
C GLU A 49 1.67 7.43 10.67
N TYR A 50 0.81 6.50 11.05
CA TYR A 50 0.25 5.52 10.12
C TYR A 50 -0.55 6.21 9.01
N LEU A 51 -1.45 7.13 9.38
CA LEU A 51 -2.25 7.86 8.40
C LEU A 51 -1.38 8.72 7.47
N ALA A 52 -0.32 9.33 8.02
CA ALA A 52 0.62 10.09 7.21
C ALA A 52 1.31 9.19 6.17
N ARG A 53 1.66 7.96 6.54
CA ARG A 53 2.23 7.00 5.60
C ARG A 53 1.24 6.65 4.51
N LEU A 54 -0.03 6.39 4.86
CA LEU A 54 -1.06 6.09 3.86
C LEU A 54 -1.30 7.27 2.94
N GLU A 55 -1.28 8.50 3.47
CA GLU A 55 -1.41 9.70 2.63
C GLU A 55 -0.29 9.79 1.62
N SER A 56 0.95 9.52 2.05
CA SER A 56 2.10 9.53 1.15
C SER A 56 1.97 8.46 0.06
N VAL A 57 1.61 7.24 0.45
CA VAL A 57 1.40 6.15 -0.50
C VAL A 57 0.31 6.53 -1.50
N MET A 58 -0.81 7.04 -1.01
CA MET A 58 -1.94 7.41 -1.84
C MET A 58 -1.56 8.52 -2.83
N ALA A 59 -0.79 9.50 -2.37
CA ALA A 59 -0.32 10.59 -3.24
C ALA A 59 0.51 10.04 -4.42
N HIS A 60 1.38 9.06 -4.16
CA HIS A 60 2.15 8.42 -5.21
C HIS A 60 1.27 7.62 -6.17
N LEU A 61 0.33 6.84 -5.63
CA LEU A 61 -0.57 6.04 -6.46
C LEU A 61 -1.41 6.92 -7.37
N GLN A 62 -1.86 8.07 -6.88
CA GLN A 62 -2.63 9.03 -7.68
C GLN A 62 -1.75 9.69 -8.73
N ALA A 63 -0.55 10.12 -8.35
CA ALA A 63 0.39 10.76 -9.28
C ALA A 63 0.77 9.83 -10.43
N TRP A 64 0.86 8.54 -10.15
CA TRP A 64 1.17 7.54 -11.17
C TRP A 64 -0.06 7.04 -11.93
N GLY A 65 -1.26 7.46 -11.53
CA GLY A 65 -2.49 7.06 -12.18
C GLY A 65 -2.86 5.60 -12.00
N VAL A 66 -2.41 4.96 -10.93
CA VAL A 66 -2.61 3.51 -10.73
C VAL A 66 -3.56 3.20 -9.55
N TRP A 67 -4.11 4.20 -8.89
CA TRP A 67 -4.96 3.98 -7.72
C TRP A 67 -6.15 3.06 -8.00
N GLU A 68 -6.87 3.29 -9.10
CA GLU A 68 -8.04 2.46 -9.45
C GLU A 68 -7.66 1.00 -9.67
N THR A 69 -6.50 0.78 -10.31
CA THR A 69 -6.00 -0.58 -10.52
C THR A 69 -5.66 -1.25 -9.19
N VAL A 70 -4.97 -0.52 -8.31
CA VAL A 70 -4.61 -1.03 -6.98
C VAL A 70 -5.86 -1.37 -6.18
N ARG A 71 -6.86 -0.49 -6.20
CA ARG A 71 -8.12 -0.72 -5.48
C ARG A 71 -8.78 -2.01 -5.94
N ARG A 72 -8.88 -2.21 -7.25
CA ARG A 72 -9.48 -3.41 -7.82
C ARG A 72 -8.69 -4.67 -7.47
N GLU A 73 -7.36 -4.57 -7.51
CA GLU A 73 -6.51 -5.71 -7.15
C GLU A 73 -6.67 -6.11 -5.68
N ILE A 74 -6.75 -5.12 -4.78
CA ILE A 74 -6.98 -5.40 -3.37
C ILE A 74 -8.35 -6.05 -3.17
N GLU A 75 -9.38 -5.52 -3.82
CA GLU A 75 -10.73 -6.06 -3.71
C GLU A 75 -10.84 -7.48 -4.24
N ALA A 76 -10.09 -7.79 -5.30
CA ALA A 76 -10.17 -9.07 -5.99
C ALA A 76 -9.24 -10.14 -5.42
N THR A 77 -8.18 -9.78 -4.71
CA THR A 77 -7.21 -10.76 -4.25
C THR A 77 -7.80 -11.70 -3.21
N ARG A 78 -7.38 -12.96 -3.26
CA ARG A 78 -7.75 -13.96 -2.26
C ARG A 78 -6.68 -14.13 -1.21
N GLN A 79 -5.56 -13.45 -1.37
CA GLN A 79 -4.46 -13.50 -0.42
C GLN A 79 -4.76 -12.63 0.79
N LYS A 80 -4.16 -12.99 1.93
CA LYS A 80 -4.26 -12.23 3.16
C LYS A 80 -2.85 -12.03 3.72
N PRO A 81 -2.52 -10.83 4.25
CA PRO A 81 -1.23 -10.65 4.89
C PRO A 81 -1.06 -11.60 6.06
N ARG A 82 0.11 -12.24 6.14
CA ARG A 82 0.46 -13.18 7.22
C ARG A 82 1.84 -12.84 7.72
N ILE A 83 2.14 -13.23 8.96
CA ILE A 83 3.45 -13.01 9.56
C ILE A 83 4.54 -13.56 8.63
N GLY A 84 5.45 -12.69 8.24
CA GLY A 84 6.53 -13.03 7.32
C GLY A 84 6.14 -13.05 5.85
N LYS A 85 4.87 -12.78 5.52
CA LYS A 85 4.42 -12.83 4.12
C LYS A 85 3.46 -11.69 3.81
N ALA A 86 3.97 -10.68 3.12
CA ALA A 86 3.17 -9.56 2.64
C ALA A 86 2.37 -9.94 1.39
N VAL A 87 1.26 -9.24 1.17
CA VAL A 87 0.53 -9.31 -0.10
C VAL A 87 1.18 -8.31 -1.05
N ALA A 88 1.70 -8.78 -2.17
CA ALA A 88 2.37 -7.94 -3.15
C ALA A 88 1.44 -7.64 -4.32
N ILE A 89 1.29 -6.36 -4.63
CA ILE A 89 0.47 -5.91 -5.76
C ILE A 89 1.39 -5.19 -6.73
N PRO A 90 1.72 -5.82 -7.87
CA PRO A 90 2.59 -5.20 -8.86
C PRO A 90 1.93 -3.98 -9.48
N LEU A 91 2.71 -2.93 -9.69
CA LEU A 91 2.24 -1.70 -10.33
C LEU A 91 2.78 -1.61 -11.74
N ASN A 92 1.90 -1.24 -12.67
CA ASN A 92 2.31 -1.00 -14.04
C ASN A 92 2.61 0.49 -14.21
N LEU A 93 3.90 0.84 -14.20
CA LEU A 93 4.36 2.22 -14.27
C LEU A 93 5.00 2.55 -15.61
N GLN A 94 4.67 1.83 -16.67
CA GLN A 94 5.26 2.05 -17.99
C GLN A 94 5.14 3.50 -18.47
N GLY A 95 4.03 4.15 -18.18
CA GLY A 95 3.82 5.55 -18.58
C GLY A 95 4.52 6.58 -17.70
N VAL A 96 5.07 6.15 -16.55
CA VAL A 96 5.72 7.03 -15.57
C VAL A 96 7.24 6.97 -15.68
N GLY A 97 7.78 5.86 -16.19
CA GLY A 97 9.20 5.71 -16.44
C GLY A 97 10.08 5.88 -15.22
N GLU A 98 11.19 6.62 -15.42
CA GLU A 98 12.22 6.79 -14.40
C GLU A 98 11.76 7.57 -13.18
N ARG A 99 10.72 8.39 -13.31
CA ARG A 99 10.21 9.17 -12.18
C ARG A 99 9.77 8.31 -11.01
N ALA A 100 9.19 7.15 -11.31
CA ALA A 100 8.77 6.22 -10.27
C ALA A 100 9.96 5.76 -9.42
N CYS A 101 11.13 5.61 -10.03
CA CYS A 101 12.32 5.14 -9.34
C CYS A 101 12.90 6.18 -8.38
N GLU A 102 12.70 7.47 -8.65
CA GLU A 102 13.21 8.54 -7.80
C GLU A 102 12.53 8.60 -6.43
N TRP A 103 11.30 8.12 -6.36
CA TRP A 103 10.51 8.17 -5.13
C TRP A 103 10.76 6.99 -4.19
N LEU A 104 11.41 5.95 -4.69
CA LEU A 104 11.58 4.69 -3.97
C LEU A 104 13.04 4.49 -3.59
N LEU A 105 13.45 5.15 -2.56
CA LEU A 105 14.81 5.06 -2.04
C LEU A 105 14.98 3.93 -1.04
#